data_d0187e8995ad6238195473306c97ecc9
#
_entry.id   d0187e8995ad6238195473306c97ecc9
#
_cell.length_a   1.000
_cell.length_b   1.000
_cell.length_c   1.000
_cell.angle_alpha   90.00
_cell.angle_beta   90.00
_cell.angle_gamma   90.00
#
_symmetry.space_group_name_H-M   'P 1'
#
loop_
_entity.id
_entity.type
_entity.pdbx_description
1 polymer ?
#
loop_
_entity_poly.entity_id
_entity_poly.type
_entity_poly.pdbx_seq_one_letter_code
_entity_poly.pdbx_strand_id
1 'polypeptide(L)'
;MHNTLKKWGEREKEGSRQKAVGSDQLHLFTGDTTQQDSDFCLLTSDHLHSLWHQSFIVEGYASRIEADFQRKVGEQILQHFFAWWEQESRVVVGVESSFKYQLGDGSETLTGRLDRVERTLKGLRIIDFKTGQPRTQEQCDSDLQLSIYALAAKQIYEEPVDELILLFLNEEGITERRTHRNESQLRDAEKSITSLITRIQEKDFAPTPSFPVCSRCPYKGICDVAAA
;
A
#
# COMPACT_ATOMS: atom_id res chain seq x y z
N MET A 1 0.08 -4.91 10.97
CA MET A 1 -0.68 -3.85 10.26
C MET A 1 -1.02 -4.23 8.82
N HIS A 2 -0.08 -4.40 7.90
CA HIS A 2 -0.36 -4.73 6.49
C HIS A 2 -1.31 -5.92 6.29
N ASN A 3 -1.12 -7.04 7.00
CA ASN A 3 -2.01 -8.20 6.87
C ASN A 3 -3.47 -7.92 7.29
N THR A 4 -3.67 -7.07 8.27
CA THR A 4 -5.01 -6.63 8.70
C THR A 4 -5.67 -5.77 7.62
N LEU A 5 -4.94 -4.79 7.09
CA LEU A 5 -5.44 -3.91 6.03
C LEU A 5 -5.68 -4.67 4.71
N LYS A 6 -4.86 -5.68 4.42
CA LYS A 6 -5.09 -6.61 3.32
C LYS A 6 -6.45 -7.31 3.45
N LYS A 7 -6.69 -7.99 4.56
CA LYS A 7 -7.96 -8.71 4.81
C LYS A 7 -9.16 -7.77 4.77
N TRP A 8 -9.01 -6.56 5.31
CA TRP A 8 -10.04 -5.52 5.23
C TRP A 8 -10.33 -5.14 3.78
N GLY A 9 -9.30 -4.82 2.99
CA GLY A 9 -9.44 -4.43 1.60
C GLY A 9 -9.99 -5.54 0.70
N GLU A 10 -9.67 -6.81 0.97
CA GLU A 10 -10.23 -7.97 0.27
C GLU A 10 -11.75 -8.02 0.43
N ARG A 11 -12.28 -7.84 1.63
CA ARG A 11 -13.73 -7.80 1.89
C ARG A 11 -14.41 -6.59 1.26
N GLU A 12 -13.76 -5.45 1.30
CA GLU A 12 -14.26 -4.24 0.65
C GLU A 12 -14.36 -4.41 -0.87
N LYS A 13 -13.36 -5.08 -1.47
CA LYS A 13 -13.36 -5.42 -2.89
C LYS A 13 -14.49 -6.39 -3.27
N GLU A 14 -14.75 -7.37 -2.45
CA GLU A 14 -15.89 -8.31 -2.63
C GLU A 14 -17.22 -7.55 -2.61
N GLY A 15 -17.41 -6.66 -1.62
CA GLY A 15 -18.60 -5.81 -1.53
C GLY A 15 -18.78 -4.86 -2.72
N SER A 16 -17.69 -4.32 -3.25
CA SER A 16 -17.72 -3.47 -4.44
C SER A 16 -18.14 -4.23 -5.70
N ARG A 17 -17.71 -5.49 -5.86
CA ARG A 17 -18.12 -6.36 -6.98
C ARG A 17 -19.61 -6.70 -6.93
N GLN A 18 -20.14 -7.01 -5.77
CA GLN A 18 -21.56 -7.34 -5.60
C GLN A 18 -22.47 -6.15 -5.93
N LYS A 19 -22.09 -4.93 -5.56
CA LYS A 19 -22.82 -3.72 -5.92
C LYS A 19 -22.84 -3.49 -7.43
N ALA A 20 -21.75 -3.76 -8.14
CA ALA A 20 -21.67 -3.62 -9.60
C ALA A 20 -22.55 -4.64 -10.33
N VAL A 21 -22.60 -5.89 -9.86
CA VAL A 21 -23.46 -6.95 -10.45
C VAL A 21 -24.94 -6.71 -10.14
N GLY A 22 -25.28 -6.18 -8.96
CA GLY A 22 -26.66 -5.88 -8.59
C GLY A 22 -27.29 -4.71 -9.39
N SER A 23 -26.48 -3.75 -9.87
CA SER A 23 -26.97 -2.64 -10.69
C SER A 23 -27.41 -3.05 -12.10
N ASP A 24 -26.83 -4.11 -12.66
CA ASP A 24 -27.20 -4.62 -13.99
C ASP A 24 -28.40 -5.57 -13.97
N GLN A 25 -28.83 -6.06 -12.80
CA GLN A 25 -29.95 -7.00 -12.65
C GLN A 25 -31.27 -6.34 -12.21
N LEU A 26 -31.33 -5.04 -12.02
CA LEU A 26 -32.49 -4.33 -11.45
C LEU A 26 -33.68 -4.13 -12.43
N HIS A 27 -33.71 -4.79 -13.58
CA HIS A 27 -34.77 -4.61 -14.57
C HIS A 27 -35.72 -5.80 -14.82
N LEU A 28 -35.70 -6.85 -14.02
CA LEU A 28 -36.55 -8.04 -14.37
C LEU A 28 -37.09 -8.90 -13.23
N PHE A 29 -37.38 -8.41 -12.04
CA PHE A 29 -38.22 -9.22 -11.12
C PHE A 29 -38.96 -8.35 -10.09
N THR A 30 -40.25 -8.16 -10.37
CA THR A 30 -41.27 -7.89 -9.35
C THR A 30 -41.76 -9.24 -8.82
N GLY A 31 -41.56 -9.54 -7.56
CA GLY A 31 -42.22 -10.66 -6.91
C GLY A 31 -41.39 -11.39 -5.88
N ASP A 32 -41.84 -11.31 -4.64
CA ASP A 32 -41.55 -12.09 -3.47
C ASP A 32 -40.20 -11.84 -2.73
N THR A 33 -40.36 -11.11 -1.65
CA THR A 33 -39.48 -10.97 -0.50
C THR A 33 -39.40 -12.28 0.28
N THR A 34 -38.36 -13.05 0.10
CA THR A 34 -37.88 -13.98 1.11
C THR A 34 -36.53 -13.50 1.64
N GLN A 35 -36.52 -13.29 2.92
CA GLN A 35 -35.48 -12.94 3.85
C GLN A 35 -34.25 -13.86 3.72
N GLN A 36 -33.31 -13.55 2.81
CA GLN A 36 -32.05 -14.30 2.66
C GLN A 36 -30.90 -13.50 2.01
N ASP A 37 -30.78 -12.19 2.27
CA ASP A 37 -29.62 -11.39 1.81
C ASP A 37 -29.17 -10.36 2.85
N SER A 38 -29.09 -10.73 4.11
CA SER A 38 -28.61 -9.84 5.19
C SER A 38 -27.21 -10.14 5.71
N ASP A 39 -26.45 -10.97 5.06
CA ASP A 39 -25.02 -11.20 5.37
C ASP A 39 -24.08 -10.33 4.51
N PHE A 40 -24.54 -9.18 4.07
CA PHE A 40 -23.63 -8.12 3.67
C PHE A 40 -22.90 -7.65 4.93
N CYS A 41 -21.77 -8.30 5.23
CA CYS A 41 -20.95 -8.01 6.38
C CYS A 41 -20.59 -6.52 6.35
N LEU A 42 -21.36 -5.72 7.10
CA LEU A 42 -21.07 -4.29 7.24
C LEU A 42 -19.64 -4.18 7.77
N LEU A 43 -18.80 -3.51 7.00
CA LEU A 43 -17.44 -3.20 7.43
C LEU A 43 -17.54 -2.23 8.61
N THR A 44 -17.36 -2.76 9.81
CA THR A 44 -17.46 -2.01 11.07
C THR A 44 -16.10 -1.91 11.75
N SER A 45 -15.95 -0.95 12.65
CA SER A 45 -14.79 -0.83 13.52
C SER A 45 -14.50 -2.14 14.27
N ASP A 46 -15.52 -2.79 14.82
CA ASP A 46 -15.38 -4.06 15.55
C ASP A 46 -14.82 -5.17 14.66
N HIS A 47 -15.26 -5.20 13.39
CA HIS A 47 -14.72 -6.14 12.41
C HIS A 47 -13.24 -5.89 12.14
N LEU A 48 -12.83 -4.63 11.96
CA LEU A 48 -11.44 -4.26 11.77
C LEU A 48 -10.58 -4.65 12.98
N HIS A 49 -11.06 -4.41 14.19
CA HIS A 49 -10.42 -4.85 15.44
C HIS A 49 -10.29 -6.38 15.52
N SER A 50 -11.33 -7.11 15.14
CA SER A 50 -11.27 -8.58 15.09
C SER A 50 -10.19 -9.08 14.12
N LEU A 51 -10.09 -8.49 12.93
CA LEU A 51 -9.04 -8.80 11.97
C LEU A 51 -7.64 -8.50 12.52
N TRP A 52 -7.50 -7.43 13.30
CA TRP A 52 -6.24 -7.09 13.96
C TRP A 52 -5.82 -8.16 14.96
N HIS A 53 -6.70 -8.54 15.88
CA HIS A 53 -6.41 -9.57 16.85
C HIS A 53 -6.05 -10.92 16.22
N GLN A 54 -6.71 -11.29 15.13
CA GLN A 54 -6.41 -12.52 14.39
C GLN A 54 -5.09 -12.46 13.61
N SER A 55 -4.62 -11.25 13.28
CA SER A 55 -3.43 -11.04 12.44
C SER A 55 -2.21 -10.62 13.26
N PHE A 56 -2.37 -10.34 14.54
CA PHE A 56 -1.28 -9.92 15.42
C PHE A 56 -0.40 -11.12 15.76
N ILE A 57 0.89 -10.97 15.51
CA ILE A 57 1.91 -11.99 15.76
C ILE A 57 2.68 -11.56 17.01
N VAL A 58 2.70 -12.40 18.04
CA VAL A 58 3.38 -12.13 19.32
C VAL A 58 4.87 -12.46 19.23
N GLU A 59 5.21 -13.41 18.38
CA GLU A 59 6.58 -13.85 18.13
C GLU A 59 7.39 -12.72 17.49
N GLY A 60 8.54 -12.44 18.06
CA GLY A 60 9.44 -11.35 17.60
C GLY A 60 9.52 -10.15 18.53
N TYR A 61 8.63 -10.05 19.54
CA TYR A 61 8.78 -9.07 20.63
C TYR A 61 9.64 -9.61 21.75
N ALA A 62 10.42 -8.74 22.39
CA ALA A 62 11.32 -9.12 23.47
C ALA A 62 10.59 -9.61 24.73
N SER A 63 9.33 -9.20 24.91
CA SER A 63 8.49 -9.61 26.05
C SER A 63 7.01 -9.58 25.70
N ARG A 64 6.22 -10.27 26.51
CA ARG A 64 4.75 -10.24 26.42
C ARG A 64 4.18 -8.84 26.71
N ILE A 65 4.81 -8.11 27.62
CA ILE A 65 4.44 -6.74 27.97
C ILE A 65 4.60 -5.83 26.74
N GLU A 66 5.72 -5.97 26.05
CA GLU A 66 5.99 -5.22 24.81
C GLU A 66 4.98 -5.58 23.71
N ALA A 67 4.71 -6.88 23.51
CA ALA A 67 3.71 -7.33 22.54
C ALA A 67 2.31 -6.76 22.86
N ASP A 68 1.89 -6.78 24.12
CA ASP A 68 0.59 -6.22 24.55
C ASP A 68 0.53 -4.70 24.38
N PHE A 69 1.64 -3.99 24.60
CA PHE A 69 1.75 -2.57 24.33
C PHE A 69 1.60 -2.29 22.82
N GLN A 70 2.36 -2.97 21.99
CA GLN A 70 2.32 -2.81 20.52
C GLN A 70 0.96 -3.21 19.93
N ARG A 71 0.27 -4.16 20.52
CA ARG A 71 -1.08 -4.51 20.12
C ARG A 71 -2.06 -3.36 20.36
N LYS A 72 -1.98 -2.68 21.51
CA LYS A 72 -2.81 -1.50 21.83
C LYS A 72 -2.49 -0.32 20.91
N VAL A 73 -1.21 -0.08 20.63
CA VAL A 73 -0.78 0.92 19.65
C VAL A 73 -1.40 0.64 18.28
N GLY A 74 -1.37 -0.61 17.84
CA GLY A 74 -2.01 -1.00 16.58
C GLY A 74 -3.53 -0.80 16.57
N GLU A 75 -4.23 -1.04 17.70
CA GLU A 75 -5.66 -0.76 17.84
C GLU A 75 -5.96 0.74 17.67
N GLN A 76 -5.15 1.61 18.29
CA GLN A 76 -5.30 3.06 18.15
C GLN A 76 -5.08 3.51 16.70
N ILE A 77 -4.05 3.01 16.04
CA ILE A 77 -3.78 3.29 14.61
C ILE A 77 -4.98 2.87 13.75
N LEU A 78 -5.58 1.71 14.02
CA LEU A 78 -6.73 1.22 13.26
C LEU A 78 -8.01 2.01 13.51
N GLN A 79 -8.19 2.60 14.69
CA GLN A 79 -9.27 3.56 14.93
C GLN A 79 -9.12 4.80 14.04
N HIS A 80 -7.91 5.36 13.95
CA HIS A 80 -7.62 6.47 13.03
C HIS A 80 -7.83 6.08 11.56
N PHE A 81 -7.38 4.87 11.18
CA PHE A 81 -7.60 4.35 9.83
C PHE A 81 -9.08 4.21 9.51
N PHE A 82 -9.89 3.68 10.42
CA PHE A 82 -11.33 3.53 10.23
C PHE A 82 -12.01 4.88 10.06
N ALA A 83 -11.69 5.87 10.91
CA ALA A 83 -12.20 7.23 10.78
C ALA A 83 -11.82 7.90 9.44
N TRP A 84 -10.61 7.65 8.94
CA TRP A 84 -10.19 8.09 7.62
C TRP A 84 -10.95 7.37 6.51
N TRP A 85 -11.15 6.06 6.66
CA TRP A 85 -11.82 5.22 5.67
C TRP A 85 -13.30 5.61 5.50
N GLU A 86 -13.99 5.97 6.57
CA GLU A 86 -15.41 6.37 6.53
C GLU A 86 -15.68 7.68 5.78
N GLN A 87 -14.66 8.51 5.54
CA GLN A 87 -14.84 9.85 4.95
C GLN A 87 -15.30 9.83 3.50
N GLU A 88 -15.00 8.78 2.75
CA GLU A 88 -15.42 8.68 1.35
C GLU A 88 -15.73 7.23 0.96
N SER A 89 -16.65 7.08 -0.01
CA SER A 89 -16.91 5.79 -0.64
C SER A 89 -15.81 5.47 -1.64
N ARG A 90 -15.29 4.25 -1.59
CA ARG A 90 -14.16 3.78 -2.41
C ARG A 90 -14.54 2.56 -3.22
N VAL A 91 -14.05 2.50 -4.45
CA VAL A 91 -14.18 1.32 -5.32
C VAL A 91 -12.83 0.62 -5.38
N VAL A 92 -12.64 -0.40 -4.57
CA VAL A 92 -11.40 -1.18 -4.50
C VAL A 92 -11.35 -2.17 -5.65
N VAL A 93 -10.33 -2.08 -6.48
CA VAL A 93 -10.11 -2.98 -7.64
C VAL A 93 -8.90 -3.91 -7.43
N GLY A 94 -7.96 -3.54 -6.57
CA GLY A 94 -6.79 -4.34 -6.25
C GLY A 94 -6.38 -4.25 -4.79
N VAL A 95 -5.99 -5.39 -4.20
CA VAL A 95 -5.41 -5.48 -2.85
C VAL A 95 -4.24 -6.41 -2.90
N GLU A 96 -3.08 -6.00 -2.40
CA GLU A 96 -1.84 -6.78 -2.47
C GLU A 96 -1.60 -7.38 -3.87
N SER A 97 -1.88 -6.56 -4.90
CA SER A 97 -1.83 -6.99 -6.30
C SER A 97 -0.39 -7.13 -6.77
N SER A 98 0.05 -8.37 -6.96
CA SER A 98 1.39 -8.66 -7.49
C SER A 98 1.52 -8.20 -8.93
N PHE A 99 2.68 -7.64 -9.29
CA PHE A 99 2.98 -7.21 -10.65
C PHE A 99 4.31 -7.76 -11.16
N LYS A 100 4.40 -7.81 -12.49
CA LYS A 100 5.64 -7.99 -13.25
C LYS A 100 5.65 -6.92 -14.33
N TYR A 101 6.54 -5.96 -14.20
CA TYR A 101 6.72 -4.87 -15.16
C TYR A 101 7.99 -5.09 -15.96
N GLN A 102 7.86 -5.12 -17.29
CA GLN A 102 8.99 -5.25 -18.20
C GLN A 102 9.55 -3.87 -18.55
N LEU A 103 10.84 -3.67 -18.30
CA LEU A 103 11.54 -2.43 -18.61
C LEU A 103 11.99 -2.40 -20.07
N GLY A 104 11.80 -1.26 -20.70
CA GLY A 104 12.35 -0.96 -22.02
C GLY A 104 12.07 -2.04 -23.09
N ASP A 105 13.11 -2.76 -23.51
CA ASP A 105 13.03 -3.84 -24.50
C ASP A 105 12.55 -5.18 -23.93
N GLY A 106 12.22 -5.22 -22.64
CA GLY A 106 11.74 -6.42 -21.95
C GLY A 106 12.85 -7.37 -21.45
N SER A 107 14.11 -6.96 -21.55
CA SER A 107 15.25 -7.75 -21.03
C SER A 107 15.23 -7.86 -19.50
N GLU A 108 14.71 -6.83 -18.83
CA GLU A 108 14.67 -6.74 -17.39
C GLU A 108 13.22 -6.69 -16.87
N THR A 109 12.97 -7.38 -15.76
CA THR A 109 11.64 -7.45 -15.15
C THR A 109 11.68 -6.96 -13.72
N LEU A 110 10.85 -5.96 -13.41
CA LEU A 110 10.57 -5.56 -12.04
C LEU A 110 9.39 -6.35 -11.49
N THR A 111 9.52 -6.84 -10.29
CA THR A 111 8.43 -7.51 -9.58
C THR A 111 8.13 -6.78 -8.29
N GLY A 112 6.89 -6.79 -7.91
CA GLY A 112 6.47 -6.15 -6.66
C GLY A 112 5.00 -6.38 -6.38
N ARG A 113 4.46 -5.58 -5.47
CA ARG A 113 3.09 -5.69 -5.02
C ARG A 113 2.54 -4.30 -4.72
N LEU A 114 1.35 -4.02 -5.25
CA LEU A 114 0.59 -2.82 -4.94
C LEU A 114 -0.26 -3.10 -3.71
N ASP A 115 -0.14 -2.34 -2.64
CA ASP A 115 -0.89 -2.57 -1.41
C ASP A 115 -2.39 -2.42 -1.65
N ARG A 116 -2.78 -1.31 -2.31
CA ARG A 116 -4.19 -1.03 -2.60
C ARG A 116 -4.34 -0.22 -3.89
N VAL A 117 -5.30 -0.63 -4.71
CA VAL A 117 -5.69 0.08 -5.94
C VAL A 117 -7.18 0.36 -5.90
N GLU A 118 -7.54 1.60 -6.07
CA GLU A 118 -8.92 2.09 -6.15
C GLU A 118 -9.21 2.65 -7.54
N ARG A 119 -10.47 2.60 -7.96
CA ARG A 119 -10.94 3.27 -9.17
C ARG A 119 -11.64 4.58 -8.81
N THR A 120 -11.25 5.65 -9.48
CA THR A 120 -11.86 6.97 -9.40
C THR A 120 -12.56 7.30 -10.72
N LEU A 121 -13.22 8.47 -10.80
CA LEU A 121 -13.79 8.95 -12.05
C LEU A 121 -12.75 9.33 -13.12
N LYS A 122 -11.49 9.54 -12.72
CA LYS A 122 -10.40 9.99 -13.61
C LYS A 122 -9.38 8.89 -13.95
N GLY A 123 -9.45 7.75 -13.26
CA GLY A 123 -8.53 6.65 -13.42
C GLY A 123 -8.24 5.93 -12.13
N LEU A 124 -7.04 5.41 -11.97
CA LEU A 124 -6.65 4.65 -10.79
C LEU A 124 -6.02 5.55 -9.73
N ARG A 125 -6.35 5.26 -8.48
CA ARG A 125 -5.68 5.74 -7.27
C ARG A 125 -4.90 4.57 -6.67
N ILE A 126 -3.60 4.74 -6.46
CA ILE A 126 -2.76 3.74 -5.83
C ILE A 126 -2.39 4.22 -4.45
N ILE A 127 -2.63 3.41 -3.43
CA ILE A 127 -2.33 3.71 -2.04
C ILE A 127 -1.29 2.71 -1.53
N ASP A 128 -0.21 3.24 -0.98
CA ASP A 128 0.83 2.47 -0.31
C ASP A 128 0.81 2.84 1.18
N PHE A 129 0.66 1.82 2.03
CA PHE A 129 0.58 1.98 3.47
C PHE A 129 1.96 2.05 4.10
N LYS A 130 2.21 3.09 4.87
CA LYS A 130 3.45 3.29 5.61
C LYS A 130 3.19 3.37 7.11
N THR A 131 3.95 2.61 7.88
CA THR A 131 4.00 2.76 9.34
C THR A 131 5.20 3.61 9.71
N GLY A 132 5.02 4.60 10.57
CA GLY A 132 6.09 5.48 11.03
C GLY A 132 5.84 6.96 10.72
N GLN A 133 6.90 7.76 10.82
CA GLN A 133 6.80 9.22 10.66
C GLN A 133 6.52 9.62 9.20
N PRO A 134 5.61 10.58 8.98
CA PRO A 134 5.31 11.09 7.64
C PRO A 134 6.54 11.73 6.98
N ARG A 135 6.72 11.46 5.69
CA ARG A 135 7.72 12.14 4.86
C ARG A 135 7.24 13.53 4.43
N THR A 136 8.18 14.37 3.98
CA THR A 136 7.82 15.64 3.35
C THR A 136 7.16 15.43 1.99
N GLN A 137 6.48 16.46 1.47
CA GLN A 137 5.84 16.37 0.15
C GLN A 137 6.88 16.16 -0.95
N GLU A 138 8.01 16.85 -0.90
CA GLU A 138 9.11 16.73 -1.89
C GLU A 138 9.69 15.31 -1.93
N GLN A 139 9.81 14.66 -0.76
CA GLN A 139 10.25 13.28 -0.68
C GLN A 139 9.24 12.31 -1.33
N CYS A 140 7.94 12.60 -1.22
CA CYS A 140 6.90 11.81 -1.83
C CYS A 140 6.81 12.07 -3.35
N ASP A 141 6.99 13.32 -3.78
CA ASP A 141 6.98 13.72 -5.18
C ASP A 141 8.15 13.12 -5.97
N SER A 142 9.26 12.84 -5.30
CA SER A 142 10.45 12.21 -5.89
C SER A 142 10.57 10.70 -5.58
N ASP A 143 9.58 10.09 -4.94
CA ASP A 143 9.64 8.69 -4.54
C ASP A 143 9.62 7.76 -5.74
N LEU A 144 10.70 6.95 -5.90
CA LEU A 144 10.85 6.02 -7.02
C LEU A 144 9.88 4.85 -6.93
N GLN A 145 9.52 4.40 -5.73
CA GLN A 145 8.57 3.30 -5.53
C GLN A 145 7.21 3.66 -6.11
N LEU A 146 6.73 4.89 -5.87
CA LEU A 146 5.47 5.37 -6.44
C LEU A 146 5.50 5.47 -7.96
N SER A 147 6.66 5.82 -8.54
CA SER A 147 6.82 5.85 -9.99
C SER A 147 6.77 4.42 -10.58
N ILE A 148 7.41 3.45 -9.94
CA ILE A 148 7.31 2.03 -10.30
C ILE A 148 5.87 1.54 -10.23
N TYR A 149 5.16 1.92 -9.18
CA TYR A 149 3.75 1.55 -9.00
C TYR A 149 2.85 2.12 -10.09
N ALA A 150 3.07 3.37 -10.49
CA ALA A 150 2.33 3.99 -11.58
C ALA A 150 2.57 3.26 -12.93
N LEU A 151 3.83 2.93 -13.24
CA LEU A 151 4.19 2.17 -14.43
C LEU A 151 3.53 0.77 -14.44
N ALA A 152 3.66 0.06 -13.33
CA ALA A 152 3.10 -1.29 -13.18
C ALA A 152 1.58 -1.30 -13.26
N ALA A 153 0.90 -0.38 -12.59
CA ALA A 153 -0.56 -0.31 -12.58
C ALA A 153 -1.12 0.04 -13.96
N LYS A 154 -0.48 0.98 -14.68
CA LYS A 154 -0.84 1.32 -16.06
C LYS A 154 -0.81 0.09 -16.98
N GLN A 155 0.19 -0.79 -16.81
CA GLN A 155 0.29 -2.03 -17.59
C GLN A 155 -0.75 -3.08 -17.20
N ILE A 156 -1.01 -3.26 -15.89
CA ILE A 156 -1.90 -4.32 -15.39
C ILE A 156 -3.37 -4.01 -15.64
N TYR A 157 -3.76 -2.77 -15.41
CA TYR A 157 -5.17 -2.35 -15.44
C TYR A 157 -5.57 -1.71 -16.76
N GLU A 158 -4.59 -1.36 -17.62
CA GLU A 158 -4.81 -0.66 -18.90
C GLU A 158 -5.60 0.65 -18.72
N GLU A 159 -5.49 1.25 -17.54
CA GLU A 159 -6.16 2.50 -17.15
C GLU A 159 -5.13 3.56 -16.75
N PRO A 160 -5.42 4.85 -16.93
CA PRO A 160 -4.54 5.91 -16.44
C PRO A 160 -4.45 5.91 -14.93
N VAL A 161 -3.27 6.20 -14.40
CA VAL A 161 -3.07 6.42 -12.96
C VAL A 161 -3.26 7.91 -12.69
N ASP A 162 -4.34 8.25 -11.99
CA ASP A 162 -4.69 9.62 -11.63
C ASP A 162 -3.93 10.08 -10.40
N GLU A 163 -3.82 9.24 -9.39
CA GLU A 163 -3.30 9.62 -8.07
C GLU A 163 -2.46 8.53 -7.42
N LEU A 164 -1.41 8.94 -6.74
CA LEU A 164 -0.53 8.10 -5.94
C LEU A 164 -0.52 8.63 -4.51
N ILE A 165 -0.74 7.78 -3.53
CA ILE A 165 -0.83 8.16 -2.13
C ILE A 165 0.13 7.33 -1.28
N LEU A 166 0.99 8.00 -0.50
CA LEU A 166 1.59 7.41 0.69
C LEU A 166 0.67 7.70 1.87
N LEU A 167 0.09 6.66 2.44
CA LEU A 167 -0.78 6.75 3.61
C LEU A 167 0.00 6.37 4.86
N PHE A 168 0.40 7.37 5.63
CA PHE A 168 1.13 7.16 6.87
C PHE A 168 0.17 6.90 8.01
N LEU A 169 0.37 5.77 8.66
CA LEU A 169 -0.44 5.23 9.75
C LEU A 169 0.41 5.26 11.03
N ASN A 170 0.09 6.13 11.96
CA ASN A 170 0.78 6.20 13.23
C ASN A 170 -0.18 6.52 14.40
N GLU A 171 0.35 6.56 15.61
CA GLU A 171 -0.43 6.81 16.83
C GLU A 171 -1.04 8.23 16.88
N GLU A 172 -0.45 9.19 16.18
CA GLU A 172 -0.91 10.57 16.14
C GLU A 172 -2.08 10.76 15.14
N GLY A 173 -2.25 9.82 14.21
CA GLY A 173 -3.31 9.86 13.22
C GLY A 173 -2.91 9.34 11.84
N ILE A 174 -3.71 9.72 10.84
CA ILE A 174 -3.47 9.40 9.44
C ILE A 174 -2.95 10.63 8.72
N THR A 175 -1.85 10.47 8.01
CA THR A 175 -1.30 11.52 7.14
C THR A 175 -1.23 11.03 5.71
N GLU A 176 -1.93 11.71 4.81
CA GLU A 176 -1.83 11.47 3.38
C GLU A 176 -0.77 12.36 2.74
N ARG A 177 0.02 11.80 1.84
CA ARG A 177 0.83 12.53 0.88
C ARG A 177 0.42 12.12 -0.51
N ARG A 178 -0.23 13.02 -1.23
CA ARG A 178 -0.76 12.81 -2.57
C ARG A 178 0.20 13.35 -3.59
N THR A 179 0.45 12.60 -4.64
CA THR A 179 1.31 13.00 -5.75
C THR A 179 0.79 12.43 -7.06
N HIS A 180 1.30 12.96 -8.15
CA HIS A 180 1.00 12.51 -9.51
C HIS A 180 2.30 12.26 -10.25
N ARG A 181 2.22 11.54 -11.38
CA ARG A 181 3.35 11.35 -12.28
C ARG A 181 2.93 11.69 -13.69
N ASN A 182 3.64 12.64 -14.31
CA ASN A 182 3.50 12.87 -15.73
C ASN A 182 4.40 11.93 -16.54
N GLU A 183 4.19 11.88 -17.85
CA GLU A 183 4.94 10.97 -18.75
C GLU A 183 6.47 11.23 -18.75
N SER A 184 6.91 12.47 -18.51
CA SER A 184 8.35 12.78 -18.40
C SER A 184 8.93 12.18 -17.13
N GLN A 185 8.26 12.34 -16.00
CA GLN A 185 8.68 11.78 -14.72
C GLN A 185 8.73 10.25 -14.76
N LEU A 186 7.77 9.61 -15.42
CA LEU A 186 7.77 8.15 -15.59
C LEU A 186 8.96 7.68 -16.46
N ARG A 187 9.25 8.36 -17.57
CA ARG A 187 10.44 8.05 -18.40
C ARG A 187 11.75 8.26 -17.64
N ASP A 188 11.84 9.29 -16.81
CA ASP A 188 13.05 9.53 -16.02
C ASP A 188 13.20 8.50 -14.89
N ALA A 189 12.08 8.02 -14.32
CA ALA A 189 12.09 6.90 -13.39
C ALA A 189 12.59 5.61 -14.07
N GLU A 190 12.13 5.28 -15.28
CA GLU A 190 12.62 4.11 -16.04
C GLU A 190 14.13 4.18 -16.30
N LYS A 191 14.65 5.34 -16.71
CA LYS A 191 16.10 5.55 -16.88
C LYS A 191 16.87 5.33 -15.58
N SER A 192 16.34 5.87 -14.47
CA SER A 192 16.95 5.71 -13.15
C SER A 192 16.98 4.25 -12.73
N ILE A 193 15.92 3.51 -12.97
CA ILE A 193 15.83 2.08 -12.68
C ILE A 193 16.83 1.30 -13.53
N THR A 194 16.89 1.55 -14.83
CA THR A 194 17.84 0.91 -15.73
C THR A 194 19.29 1.16 -15.28
N SER A 195 19.62 2.39 -14.89
CA SER A 195 20.94 2.72 -14.34
C SER A 195 21.25 1.95 -13.04
N LEU A 196 20.26 1.82 -12.15
CA LEU A 196 20.42 1.02 -10.93
C LEU A 196 20.65 -0.45 -11.24
N ILE A 197 19.93 -1.03 -12.19
CA ILE A 197 20.12 -2.42 -12.63
C ILE A 197 21.53 -2.64 -13.18
N THR A 198 22.00 -1.74 -14.04
CA THR A 198 23.38 -1.80 -14.59
C THR A 198 24.42 -1.80 -13.47
N ARG A 199 24.30 -0.91 -12.49
CA ARG A 199 25.20 -0.86 -11.34
C ARG A 199 25.19 -2.14 -10.52
N ILE A 200 24.00 -2.73 -10.34
CA ILE A 200 23.85 -4.02 -9.63
C ILE A 200 24.55 -5.14 -10.41
N GLN A 201 24.40 -5.19 -11.73
CA GLN A 201 25.05 -6.18 -12.60
C GLN A 201 26.59 -6.02 -12.60
N GLU A 202 27.07 -4.79 -12.58
CA GLU A 202 28.48 -4.45 -12.46
C GLU A 202 29.05 -4.64 -11.05
N LYS A 203 28.21 -5.02 -10.08
CA LYS A 203 28.57 -5.18 -8.66
C LYS A 203 29.08 -3.89 -8.02
N ASP A 204 28.59 -2.73 -8.48
CA ASP A 204 28.90 -1.42 -7.90
C ASP A 204 28.09 -1.22 -6.61
N PHE A 205 28.65 -1.71 -5.49
CA PHE A 205 28.09 -1.58 -4.16
C PHE A 205 28.97 -0.70 -3.26
N ALA A 206 29.45 0.41 -3.80
CA ALA A 206 30.27 1.34 -3.03
C ALA A 206 29.50 1.80 -1.78
N PRO A 207 30.10 1.70 -0.58
CA PRO A 207 29.44 2.12 0.64
C PRO A 207 29.28 3.64 0.70
N THR A 208 28.16 4.08 1.27
CA THR A 208 27.86 5.50 1.47
C THR A 208 27.75 5.82 2.98
N PRO A 209 28.86 5.82 3.71
CA PRO A 209 28.84 6.01 5.16
C PRO A 209 28.43 7.42 5.53
N SER A 210 27.54 7.53 6.51
CA SER A 210 27.19 8.78 7.17
C SER A 210 26.67 8.49 8.57
N PHE A 211 26.87 9.39 9.53
CA PHE A 211 26.40 9.19 10.89
C PHE A 211 24.91 8.81 10.97
N PRO A 212 23.96 9.50 10.29
CA PRO A 212 22.54 9.15 10.36
C PRO A 212 22.22 7.75 9.82
N VAL A 213 22.96 7.28 8.84
CA VAL A 213 22.80 5.94 8.25
C VAL A 213 23.46 4.89 9.13
N CYS A 214 24.72 5.11 9.50
CA CYS A 214 25.52 4.13 10.24
C CYS A 214 25.04 3.94 11.69
N SER A 215 24.49 4.97 12.34
CA SER A 215 23.96 4.86 13.71
C SER A 215 22.79 3.88 13.84
N ARG A 216 22.04 3.64 12.76
CA ARG A 216 20.90 2.72 12.71
C ARG A 216 21.19 1.44 11.94
N CYS A 217 22.39 1.30 11.39
CA CYS A 217 22.75 0.16 10.56
C CYS A 217 23.03 -1.08 11.43
N PRO A 218 22.33 -2.21 11.21
CA PRO A 218 22.58 -3.43 11.97
C PRO A 218 23.97 -4.02 11.72
N TYR A 219 24.64 -3.63 10.63
CA TYR A 219 25.99 -4.06 10.28
C TYR A 219 27.11 -3.13 10.80
N LYS A 220 26.77 -2.07 11.55
CA LYS A 220 27.75 -1.09 12.04
C LYS A 220 28.94 -1.75 12.73
N GLY A 221 28.69 -2.80 13.53
CA GLY A 221 29.72 -3.48 14.32
C GLY A 221 30.74 -4.30 13.52
N ILE A 222 30.46 -4.57 12.26
CA ILE A 222 31.31 -5.37 11.36
C ILE A 222 31.68 -4.64 10.06
N CYS A 223 31.31 -3.38 9.94
CA CYS A 223 31.52 -2.57 8.73
C CYS A 223 32.76 -1.70 8.89
N ASP A 224 33.79 -1.97 8.09
CA ASP A 224 35.10 -1.29 8.13
C ASP A 224 35.01 0.22 7.79
N VAL A 225 33.93 0.65 7.13
CA VAL A 225 33.74 2.06 6.70
C VAL A 225 32.59 2.74 7.45
N ALA A 226 32.13 2.16 8.56
CA ALA A 226 31.04 2.77 9.31
C ALA A 226 31.46 4.13 9.87
N ALA A 227 30.66 5.18 9.63
CA ALA A 227 30.84 6.46 10.27
C ALA A 227 30.56 6.37 11.78
N ALA A 228 31.44 6.97 12.59
CA ALA A 228 31.38 6.96 14.04
C ALA A 228 30.18 7.75 14.59
#